data_d9e28e10890a36e59561613855b0fc5d
#
_entry.id   d9e28e10890a36e59561613855b0fc5d
#
_cell.length_a   1.000
_cell.length_b   1.000
_cell.length_c   1.000
_cell.angle_alpha   90.00
_cell.angle_beta   90.00
_cell.angle_gamma   90.00
#
_symmetry.space_group_name_H-M   'P 1'
#
loop_
_entity.id
_entity.type
_entity.pdbx_description
1 polymer ?
#
loop_
_entity_poly.entity_id
_entity_poly.type
_entity_poly.pdbx_seq_one_letter_code
_entity_poly.pdbx_strand_id
1 'polypeptide(L)'
;MEQKRPAARVQQGFLHGAFILMFGVLLVKAIGALFKIPLSSIITEDGMGYFSTAYSFFNVLFSLSTVGFPVAVARLTAAEDALGHFRDVRQIKAAALPVFSVIGVLCALLMASFAPLYTRLVQSPGALFSMLALAPCAALCSISSVYRGYFEGLRNMLPTARSQVAESLGKLIFGLFGAIFVMHMGTRELQASGTVFGCTVKSEADGCQLVCALGAAAAILGVTLGAVLGLLTLVFQSRRDGVTKAMLQRAPKPKSKRIWAGKLLRTALPISLGAVAMSFSGLIDASFLQTRVAYAVQTDPAALLSCLLYTSPSPRDCS
;
A
#
# COMPACT_ATOMS: atom_id res chain seq x y z
N MET A 1 -12.23 8.31 -48.99
CA MET A 1 -12.25 7.42 -47.77
C MET A 1 -10.94 7.62 -47.03
N GLU A 2 -10.95 8.51 -46.10
CA GLU A 2 -9.79 8.88 -45.27
C GLU A 2 -9.52 7.74 -44.28
N GLN A 3 -8.45 7.02 -44.51
CA GLN A 3 -8.02 5.88 -43.70
C GLN A 3 -7.51 6.44 -42.38
N LYS A 4 -8.41 6.54 -41.38
CA LYS A 4 -8.09 6.92 -40.01
C LYS A 4 -6.90 6.07 -39.54
N ARG A 5 -5.70 6.65 -39.52
CA ARG A 5 -4.48 6.02 -39.01
C ARG A 5 -4.80 5.49 -37.62
N PRO A 6 -4.52 4.19 -37.31
CA PRO A 6 -4.72 3.67 -35.99
C PRO A 6 -3.91 4.54 -35.02
N ALA A 7 -4.52 4.95 -33.93
CA ALA A 7 -3.86 5.74 -32.90
C ALA A 7 -2.54 5.06 -32.56
N ALA A 8 -1.43 5.76 -32.84
CA ALA A 8 -0.09 5.23 -32.66
C ALA A 8 0.04 4.86 -31.17
N ARG A 9 0.34 3.59 -30.94
CA ARG A 9 0.61 3.08 -29.59
C ARG A 9 1.80 3.87 -29.02
N VAL A 10 1.60 4.56 -27.91
CA VAL A 10 2.64 5.34 -27.25
C VAL A 10 3.63 4.36 -26.60
N GLN A 11 4.64 3.94 -27.35
CA GLN A 11 5.80 3.23 -26.79
C GLN A 11 6.82 4.29 -26.37
N GLN A 12 7.10 4.34 -25.08
CA GLN A 12 8.10 5.25 -24.53
C GLN A 12 9.50 4.63 -24.71
N GLY A 13 10.48 5.47 -25.08
CA GLY A 13 11.88 5.06 -24.99
C GLY A 13 12.24 4.68 -23.55
N PHE A 14 13.15 3.75 -23.36
CA PHE A 14 13.52 3.22 -22.03
C PHE A 14 13.87 4.34 -21.05
N LEU A 15 14.73 5.27 -21.43
CA LEU A 15 15.13 6.41 -20.60
C LEU A 15 13.94 7.32 -20.26
N HIS A 16 13.09 7.63 -21.23
CA HIS A 16 11.92 8.48 -21.01
C HIS A 16 10.92 7.84 -20.02
N GLY A 17 10.68 6.53 -20.16
CA GLY A 17 9.84 5.78 -19.21
C GLY A 17 10.43 5.76 -17.81
N ALA A 18 11.75 5.56 -17.67
CA ALA A 18 12.45 5.58 -16.39
C ALA A 18 12.35 6.94 -15.71
N PHE A 19 12.53 8.05 -16.45
CA PHE A 19 12.36 9.40 -15.92
C PHE A 19 10.93 9.68 -15.42
N ILE A 20 9.90 9.22 -16.15
CA ILE A 20 8.50 9.37 -15.72
C ILE A 20 8.26 8.65 -14.39
N LEU A 21 8.75 7.40 -14.25
CA LEU A 21 8.60 6.66 -12.98
C LEU A 21 9.38 7.32 -11.85
N MET A 22 10.62 7.73 -12.10
CA MET A 22 11.45 8.39 -11.09
C MET A 22 10.78 9.67 -10.57
N PHE A 23 10.31 10.54 -11.48
CA PHE A 23 9.60 11.76 -11.10
C PHE A 23 8.29 11.46 -10.38
N GLY A 24 7.55 10.45 -10.84
CA GLY A 24 6.34 9.96 -10.17
C GLY A 24 6.63 9.52 -8.73
N VAL A 25 7.67 8.73 -8.51
CA VAL A 25 8.08 8.27 -7.18
C VAL A 25 8.51 9.43 -6.28
N LEU A 26 9.28 10.40 -6.80
CA LEU A 26 9.66 11.60 -6.04
C LEU A 26 8.43 12.39 -5.58
N LEU A 27 7.46 12.60 -6.48
CA LEU A 27 6.21 13.28 -6.16
C LEU A 27 5.40 12.51 -5.10
N VAL A 28 5.30 11.19 -5.22
CA VAL A 28 4.64 10.33 -4.22
C VAL A 28 5.33 10.43 -2.85
N LYS A 29 6.66 10.48 -2.81
CA LYS A 29 7.42 10.66 -1.55
C LYS A 29 7.18 12.04 -0.93
N ALA A 30 7.14 13.09 -1.75
CA ALA A 30 6.83 14.45 -1.28
C ALA A 30 5.40 14.53 -0.70
N ILE A 31 4.40 13.96 -1.39
CA ILE A 31 3.02 13.89 -0.90
C ILE A 31 2.95 13.04 0.38
N GLY A 32 3.72 11.95 0.46
CA GLY A 32 3.80 11.10 1.64
C GLY A 32 4.36 11.82 2.87
N ALA A 33 5.39 12.67 2.69
CA ALA A 33 5.91 13.51 3.75
C ALA A 33 4.88 14.57 4.18
N LEU A 34 4.23 15.23 3.21
CA LEU A 34 3.16 16.21 3.46
C LEU A 34 1.94 15.58 4.19
N PHE A 35 1.71 14.29 4.03
CA PHE A 35 0.72 13.53 4.78
C PHE A 35 1.20 13.24 6.21
N LYS A 36 2.43 12.73 6.37
CA LYS A 36 2.92 12.21 7.65
C LYS A 36 3.18 13.29 8.68
N ILE A 37 3.69 14.47 8.25
CA ILE A 37 4.01 15.59 9.15
C ILE A 37 2.77 16.12 9.87
N PRO A 38 1.67 16.53 9.19
CA PRO A 38 0.47 16.97 9.89
C PRO A 38 -0.21 15.84 10.66
N LEU A 39 -0.17 14.61 10.11
CA LEU A 39 -0.79 13.46 10.78
C LEU A 39 -0.20 13.23 12.16
N SER A 40 1.12 13.32 12.33
CA SER A 40 1.78 13.10 13.63
C SER A 40 1.38 14.13 14.69
N SER A 41 1.05 15.36 14.28
CA SER A 41 0.53 16.37 15.20
C SER A 41 -0.96 16.21 15.53
N ILE A 42 -1.74 15.59 14.61
CA ILE A 42 -3.19 15.39 14.78
C ILE A 42 -3.50 14.20 15.69
N ILE A 43 -2.91 13.03 15.41
CA ILE A 43 -3.23 11.77 16.11
C ILE A 43 -2.36 11.50 17.34
N THR A 44 -1.47 12.41 17.70
CA THR A 44 -0.52 12.30 18.80
C THR A 44 0.47 11.14 18.68
N GLU A 45 1.34 10.96 19.67
CA GLU A 45 2.37 9.88 19.67
C GLU A 45 1.74 8.49 19.74
N ASP A 46 0.73 8.31 20.59
CA ASP A 46 0.02 7.03 20.75
C ASP A 46 -0.66 6.60 19.45
N GLY A 47 -1.38 7.51 18.80
CA GLY A 47 -2.02 7.24 17.51
C GLY A 47 -1.01 6.93 16.40
N MET A 48 0.16 7.59 16.41
CA MET A 48 1.26 7.26 15.49
C MET A 48 1.86 5.89 15.78
N GLY A 49 1.92 5.48 17.04
CA GLY A 49 2.30 4.13 17.44
C GLY A 49 1.37 3.08 16.84
N TYR A 50 0.05 3.25 16.98
CA TYR A 50 -0.97 2.35 16.40
C TYR A 50 -0.90 2.31 14.86
N PHE A 51 -0.73 3.48 14.25
CA PHE A 51 -0.54 3.60 12.79
C PHE A 51 0.71 2.85 12.31
N SER A 52 1.84 3.04 12.97
CA SER A 52 3.12 2.42 12.61
C SER A 52 3.09 0.90 12.79
N THR A 53 2.50 0.42 13.90
CA THR A 53 2.32 -1.01 14.17
C THR A 53 1.51 -1.70 13.07
N ALA A 54 0.38 -1.12 12.67
CA ALA A 54 -0.44 -1.65 11.58
C ALA A 54 0.33 -1.67 10.25
N TYR A 55 1.08 -0.61 9.94
CA TYR A 55 1.88 -0.53 8.72
C TYR A 55 3.05 -1.53 8.69
N SER A 56 3.69 -1.80 9.81
CA SER A 56 4.80 -2.76 9.89
C SER A 56 4.35 -4.16 9.49
N PHE A 57 3.21 -4.61 10.00
CA PHE A 57 2.63 -5.89 9.61
C PHE A 57 2.14 -5.90 8.15
N PHE A 58 1.47 -4.84 7.73
CA PHE A 58 0.99 -4.68 6.35
C PHE A 58 2.13 -4.73 5.34
N ASN A 59 3.30 -4.13 5.62
CA ASN A 59 4.43 -4.09 4.70
C ASN A 59 4.93 -5.48 4.31
N VAL A 60 4.85 -6.48 5.18
CA VAL A 60 5.20 -7.87 4.86
C VAL A 60 4.26 -8.43 3.81
N LEU A 61 2.95 -8.29 4.01
CA LEU A 61 1.93 -8.76 3.07
C LEU A 61 1.93 -7.95 1.77
N PHE A 62 2.18 -6.65 1.88
CA PHE A 62 2.29 -5.74 0.75
C PHE A 62 3.49 -6.08 -0.15
N SER A 63 4.64 -6.43 0.42
CA SER A 63 5.82 -6.81 -0.36
C SER A 63 5.59 -8.07 -1.20
N LEU A 64 4.79 -9.02 -0.72
CA LEU A 64 4.36 -10.19 -1.49
C LEU A 64 3.62 -9.78 -2.77
N SER A 65 2.74 -8.78 -2.66
CA SER A 65 1.85 -8.35 -3.74
C SER A 65 2.48 -7.34 -4.70
N THR A 66 3.39 -6.49 -4.21
CA THR A 66 3.88 -5.33 -4.98
C THR A 66 5.22 -5.52 -5.65
N VAL A 67 6.01 -6.49 -5.23
CA VAL A 67 7.35 -6.71 -5.82
C VAL A 67 7.29 -7.80 -6.89
N GLY A 68 6.84 -8.99 -6.58
CA GLY A 68 6.89 -10.13 -7.50
C GLY A 68 5.83 -10.08 -8.60
N PHE A 69 4.62 -9.64 -8.28
CA PHE A 69 3.49 -9.71 -9.21
C PHE A 69 3.63 -8.77 -10.42
N PRO A 70 3.92 -7.48 -10.25
CA PRO A 70 4.08 -6.60 -11.40
C PRO A 70 5.28 -7.00 -12.26
N VAL A 71 6.39 -7.44 -11.66
CA VAL A 71 7.58 -7.88 -12.40
C VAL A 71 7.26 -9.12 -13.26
N ALA A 72 6.54 -10.11 -12.73
CA ALA A 72 6.14 -11.29 -13.48
C ALA A 72 5.22 -10.94 -14.66
N VAL A 73 4.21 -10.09 -14.41
CA VAL A 73 3.27 -9.63 -15.44
C VAL A 73 4.01 -8.80 -16.50
N ALA A 74 4.86 -7.86 -16.10
CA ALA A 74 5.62 -7.01 -17.01
C ALA A 74 6.55 -7.82 -17.91
N ARG A 75 7.30 -8.79 -17.33
CA ARG A 75 8.21 -9.65 -18.08
C ARG A 75 7.49 -10.48 -19.14
N LEU A 76 6.40 -11.15 -18.77
CA LEU A 76 5.65 -11.99 -19.71
C LEU A 76 4.91 -11.14 -20.76
N THR A 77 4.36 -10.01 -20.37
CA THR A 77 3.72 -9.06 -21.29
C THR A 77 4.71 -8.50 -22.30
N ALA A 78 5.90 -8.07 -21.84
CA ALA A 78 6.93 -7.54 -22.73
C ALA A 78 7.46 -8.59 -23.72
N ALA A 79 7.62 -9.85 -23.29
CA ALA A 79 8.06 -10.94 -24.15
C ALA A 79 7.07 -11.22 -25.28
N GLU A 80 5.77 -11.35 -24.96
CA GLU A 80 4.75 -11.63 -26.00
C GLU A 80 4.42 -10.39 -26.85
N ASP A 81 4.62 -9.18 -26.30
CA ASP A 81 4.49 -7.94 -27.05
C ASP A 81 5.59 -7.80 -28.12
N ALA A 82 6.83 -8.13 -27.77
CA ALA A 82 7.96 -8.13 -28.70
C ALA A 82 7.78 -9.13 -29.86
N LEU A 83 7.08 -10.23 -29.63
CA LEU A 83 6.73 -11.24 -30.65
C LEU A 83 5.48 -10.85 -31.47
N GLY A 84 4.79 -9.75 -31.14
CA GLY A 84 3.55 -9.34 -31.80
C GLY A 84 2.33 -10.19 -31.42
N HIS A 85 2.40 -10.99 -30.37
CA HIS A 85 1.34 -11.87 -29.89
C HIS A 85 0.32 -11.08 -29.03
N PHE A 86 -0.35 -10.09 -29.59
CA PHE A 86 -1.25 -9.18 -28.85
C PHE A 86 -2.44 -9.87 -28.17
N ARG A 87 -2.89 -11.03 -28.68
CA ARG A 87 -3.92 -11.86 -28.02
C ARG A 87 -3.40 -12.46 -26.73
N ASP A 88 -2.16 -12.96 -26.72
CA ASP A 88 -1.51 -13.50 -25.52
C ASP A 88 -1.25 -12.39 -24.49
N VAL A 89 -0.85 -11.20 -24.91
CA VAL A 89 -0.72 -10.01 -24.04
C VAL A 89 -2.01 -9.73 -23.28
N ARG A 90 -3.17 -9.75 -23.96
CA ARG A 90 -4.48 -9.61 -23.29
C ARG A 90 -4.82 -10.80 -22.40
N GLN A 91 -4.44 -11.99 -22.84
CA GLN A 91 -4.68 -13.23 -22.09
C GLN A 91 -3.87 -13.27 -20.78
N ILE A 92 -2.62 -12.79 -20.79
CA ILE A 92 -1.77 -12.65 -19.59
C ILE A 92 -2.48 -11.79 -18.55
N LYS A 93 -2.98 -10.58 -18.92
CA LYS A 93 -3.74 -9.73 -18.02
C LYS A 93 -5.00 -10.44 -17.48
N ALA A 94 -5.77 -11.07 -18.37
CA ALA A 94 -7.00 -11.78 -18.01
C ALA A 94 -6.76 -13.04 -17.14
N ALA A 95 -5.57 -13.64 -17.20
CA ALA A 95 -5.16 -14.73 -16.33
C ALA A 95 -4.59 -14.24 -15.00
N ALA A 96 -3.86 -13.12 -15.01
CA ALA A 96 -3.23 -12.54 -13.83
C ALA A 96 -4.27 -11.98 -12.84
N LEU A 97 -5.29 -11.28 -13.34
CA LEU A 97 -6.30 -10.64 -12.49
C LEU A 97 -6.94 -11.60 -11.47
N PRO A 98 -7.56 -12.75 -11.85
CA PRO A 98 -8.17 -13.63 -10.88
C PRO A 98 -7.16 -14.26 -9.93
N VAL A 99 -5.98 -14.67 -10.43
CA VAL A 99 -4.95 -15.30 -9.59
C VAL A 99 -4.48 -14.36 -8.50
N PHE A 100 -4.10 -13.14 -8.86
CA PHE A 100 -3.57 -12.18 -7.89
C PHE A 100 -4.66 -11.50 -7.06
N SER A 101 -5.90 -11.44 -7.53
CA SER A 101 -7.05 -11.05 -6.71
C SER A 101 -7.30 -12.05 -5.58
N VAL A 102 -7.25 -13.35 -5.87
CA VAL A 102 -7.40 -14.40 -4.83
C VAL A 102 -6.27 -14.30 -3.81
N ILE A 103 -5.02 -14.14 -4.26
CA ILE A 103 -3.87 -13.98 -3.34
C ILE A 103 -4.03 -12.71 -2.50
N GLY A 104 -4.47 -11.60 -3.09
CA GLY A 104 -4.71 -10.35 -2.36
C GLY A 104 -5.81 -10.47 -1.32
N VAL A 105 -6.90 -11.15 -1.64
CA VAL A 105 -7.99 -11.44 -0.68
C VAL A 105 -7.49 -12.35 0.44
N LEU A 106 -6.70 -13.39 0.12
CA LEU A 106 -6.09 -14.24 1.14
C LEU A 106 -5.17 -13.44 2.07
N CYS A 107 -4.35 -12.54 1.53
CA CYS A 107 -3.52 -11.63 2.34
C CYS A 107 -4.37 -10.72 3.24
N ALA A 108 -5.48 -10.19 2.73
CA ALA A 108 -6.40 -9.37 3.51
C ALA A 108 -7.06 -10.18 4.66
N LEU A 109 -7.51 -11.39 4.38
CA LEU A 109 -8.06 -12.30 5.38
C LEU A 109 -7.02 -12.73 6.41
N LEU A 110 -5.80 -13.04 5.99
CA LEU A 110 -4.69 -13.32 6.90
C LEU A 110 -4.43 -12.12 7.82
N MET A 111 -4.34 -10.92 7.26
CA MET A 111 -4.14 -9.70 8.05
C MET A 111 -5.25 -9.52 9.09
N ALA A 112 -6.52 -9.68 8.71
CA ALA A 112 -7.64 -9.53 9.62
C ALA A 112 -7.66 -10.63 10.70
N SER A 113 -7.33 -11.88 10.35
CA SER A 113 -7.31 -13.02 11.28
C SER A 113 -6.16 -12.95 12.27
N PHE A 114 -4.97 -12.51 11.83
CA PHE A 114 -3.80 -12.40 12.69
C PHE A 114 -3.74 -11.08 13.46
N ALA A 115 -4.56 -10.07 13.11
CA ALA A 115 -4.57 -8.77 13.78
C ALA A 115 -4.72 -8.87 15.30
N PRO A 116 -5.69 -9.63 15.90
CA PRO A 116 -5.82 -9.69 17.35
C PRO A 116 -4.65 -10.40 18.04
N LEU A 117 -4.01 -11.38 17.38
CA LEU A 117 -2.83 -12.05 17.91
C LEU A 117 -1.62 -11.11 17.90
N TYR A 118 -1.38 -10.45 16.77
CA TYR A 118 -0.24 -9.55 16.60
C TYR A 118 -0.30 -8.34 17.53
N THR A 119 -1.47 -7.71 17.67
CA THR A 119 -1.65 -6.56 18.58
C THR A 119 -1.46 -6.91 20.05
N ARG A 120 -1.78 -8.13 20.45
CA ARG A 120 -1.49 -8.65 21.80
C ARG A 120 0.00 -8.90 22.01
N LEU A 121 0.69 -9.50 21.01
CA LEU A 121 2.13 -9.77 21.08
C LEU A 121 2.95 -8.48 21.19
N VAL A 122 2.54 -7.42 20.47
CA VAL A 122 3.23 -6.12 20.46
C VAL A 122 2.72 -5.20 21.59
N GLN A 123 1.81 -5.69 22.45
CA GLN A 123 1.20 -4.92 23.55
C GLN A 123 0.58 -3.58 23.09
N SER A 124 -0.02 -3.57 21.90
CA SER A 124 -0.63 -2.39 21.29
C SER A 124 -2.08 -2.67 20.85
N PRO A 125 -3.04 -2.82 21.80
CA PRO A 125 -4.41 -3.23 21.49
C PRO A 125 -5.15 -2.21 20.60
N GLY A 126 -4.87 -0.91 20.71
CA GLY A 126 -5.48 0.13 19.88
C GLY A 126 -5.12 0.02 18.39
N ALA A 127 -4.03 -0.66 18.04
CA ALA A 127 -3.66 -0.90 16.64
C ALA A 127 -4.60 -1.86 15.90
N LEU A 128 -5.48 -2.60 16.60
CA LEU A 128 -6.42 -3.53 16.00
C LEU A 128 -7.33 -2.85 14.96
N PHE A 129 -7.93 -1.71 15.32
CA PHE A 129 -8.80 -0.96 14.40
C PHE A 129 -8.04 -0.51 13.15
N SER A 130 -6.81 -0.05 13.34
CA SER A 130 -5.90 0.34 12.26
C SER A 130 -5.57 -0.83 11.33
N MET A 131 -5.30 -2.02 11.86
CA MET A 131 -5.02 -3.22 11.06
C MET A 131 -6.24 -3.68 10.26
N LEU A 132 -7.42 -3.69 10.86
CA LEU A 132 -8.66 -4.07 10.17
C LEU A 132 -9.02 -3.09 9.05
N ALA A 133 -8.81 -1.78 9.28
CA ALA A 133 -9.01 -0.75 8.27
C ALA A 133 -8.04 -0.87 7.08
N LEU A 134 -6.83 -1.40 7.32
CA LEU A 134 -5.79 -1.58 6.30
C LEU A 134 -5.92 -2.91 5.53
N ALA A 135 -6.58 -3.92 6.11
CA ALA A 135 -6.70 -5.25 5.50
C ALA A 135 -7.23 -5.22 4.05
N PRO A 136 -8.31 -4.52 3.69
CA PRO A 136 -8.80 -4.48 2.31
C PRO A 136 -7.81 -3.80 1.34
N CYS A 137 -6.92 -2.94 1.84
CA CYS A 137 -5.88 -2.31 1.03
C CYS A 137 -4.94 -3.35 0.38
N ALA A 138 -4.64 -4.47 1.06
CA ALA A 138 -3.81 -5.55 0.51
C ALA A 138 -4.42 -6.15 -0.77
N ALA A 139 -5.72 -6.39 -0.79
CA ALA A 139 -6.42 -6.89 -1.98
C ALA A 139 -6.40 -5.86 -3.13
N LEU A 140 -6.65 -4.59 -2.83
CA LEU A 140 -6.63 -3.50 -3.81
C LEU A 140 -5.24 -3.32 -4.43
N CYS A 141 -4.19 -3.38 -3.61
CA CYS A 141 -2.80 -3.30 -4.07
C CYS A 141 -2.40 -4.46 -4.96
N SER A 142 -2.84 -5.70 -4.65
CA SER A 142 -2.61 -6.87 -5.49
C SER A 142 -3.25 -6.72 -6.88
N ILE A 143 -4.46 -6.21 -6.96
CA ILE A 143 -5.14 -5.94 -8.23
C ILE A 143 -4.43 -4.82 -8.99
N SER A 144 -4.08 -3.73 -8.30
CA SER A 144 -3.37 -2.59 -8.91
C SER A 144 -2.01 -3.02 -9.49
N SER A 145 -1.29 -3.92 -8.82
CA SER A 145 0.02 -4.42 -9.26
C SER A 145 -0.05 -5.18 -10.60
N VAL A 146 -1.16 -5.88 -10.87
CA VAL A 146 -1.38 -6.53 -12.18
C VAL A 146 -1.49 -5.50 -13.30
N TYR A 147 -2.27 -4.43 -13.08
CA TYR A 147 -2.41 -3.37 -14.08
C TYR A 147 -1.11 -2.61 -14.29
N ARG A 148 -0.37 -2.31 -13.21
CA ARG A 148 0.95 -1.65 -13.29
C ARG A 148 1.92 -2.50 -14.10
N GLY A 149 2.09 -3.78 -13.77
CA GLY A 149 2.94 -4.69 -14.51
C GLY A 149 2.52 -4.85 -15.98
N TYR A 150 1.22 -4.86 -16.27
CA TYR A 150 0.71 -4.89 -17.64
C TYR A 150 1.16 -3.66 -18.44
N PHE A 151 1.00 -2.43 -17.90
CA PHE A 151 1.40 -1.21 -18.57
C PHE A 151 2.92 -1.07 -18.71
N GLU A 152 3.67 -1.47 -17.71
CA GLU A 152 5.14 -1.50 -17.71
C GLU A 152 5.65 -2.46 -18.79
N GLY A 153 5.04 -3.65 -18.91
CA GLY A 153 5.34 -4.60 -19.96
C GLY A 153 5.05 -4.07 -21.37
N LEU A 154 4.06 -3.19 -21.49
CA LEU A 154 3.75 -2.49 -22.75
C LEU A 154 4.66 -1.27 -23.03
N ARG A 155 5.67 -1.04 -22.20
CA ARG A 155 6.55 0.16 -22.27
C ARG A 155 5.78 1.48 -22.15
N ASN A 156 4.71 1.50 -21.38
CA ASN A 156 3.96 2.72 -21.08
C ASN A 156 3.92 2.94 -19.56
N MET A 157 4.82 3.77 -19.06
CA MET A 157 5.00 4.01 -17.62
C MET A 157 4.03 5.07 -17.06
N LEU A 158 3.41 5.85 -17.94
CA LEU A 158 2.54 6.96 -17.52
C LEU A 158 1.32 6.53 -16.71
N PRO A 159 0.60 5.42 -17.03
CA PRO A 159 -0.50 4.93 -16.22
C PRO A 159 -0.08 4.55 -14.80
N THR A 160 1.08 3.90 -14.65
CA THR A 160 1.66 3.52 -13.36
C THR A 160 1.94 4.76 -12.51
N ALA A 161 2.66 5.75 -13.05
CA ALA A 161 2.96 6.99 -12.34
C ALA A 161 1.70 7.75 -11.93
N ARG A 162 0.73 7.91 -12.84
CA ARG A 162 -0.55 8.59 -12.54
C ARG A 162 -1.34 7.89 -11.43
N SER A 163 -1.38 6.55 -11.44
CA SER A 163 -2.09 5.80 -10.41
C SER A 163 -1.46 5.97 -9.02
N GLN A 164 -0.12 5.99 -8.94
CA GLN A 164 0.59 6.19 -7.68
C GLN A 164 0.37 7.60 -7.13
N VAL A 165 0.36 8.62 -8.00
CA VAL A 165 0.06 9.99 -7.59
C VAL A 165 -1.39 10.12 -7.13
N ALA A 166 -2.36 9.55 -7.85
CA ALA A 166 -3.77 9.56 -7.46
C ALA A 166 -4.00 8.84 -6.12
N GLU A 167 -3.34 7.70 -5.90
CA GLU A 167 -3.35 6.97 -4.63
C GLU A 167 -2.81 7.82 -3.48
N SER A 168 -1.67 8.49 -3.70
CA SER A 168 -1.03 9.35 -2.68
C SER A 168 -1.84 10.60 -2.37
N LEU A 169 -2.46 11.22 -3.37
CA LEU A 169 -3.38 12.34 -3.18
C LEU A 169 -4.64 11.91 -2.43
N GLY A 170 -5.21 10.75 -2.79
CA GLY A 170 -6.34 10.18 -2.06
C GLY A 170 -6.02 9.92 -0.59
N LYS A 171 -4.86 9.32 -0.31
CA LYS A 171 -4.35 9.13 1.04
C LYS A 171 -4.21 10.46 1.80
N LEU A 172 -3.63 11.49 1.18
CA LEU A 172 -3.45 12.80 1.78
C LEU A 172 -4.80 13.41 2.14
N ILE A 173 -5.73 13.47 1.19
CA ILE A 173 -7.03 14.14 1.39
C ILE A 173 -7.89 13.36 2.38
N PHE A 174 -8.20 12.09 2.08
CA PHE A 174 -9.11 11.30 2.91
C PHE A 174 -8.51 10.90 4.25
N GLY A 175 -7.19 10.68 4.30
CA GLY A 175 -6.52 10.29 5.54
C GLY A 175 -6.43 11.44 6.54
N LEU A 176 -6.02 12.63 6.11
CA LEU A 176 -5.99 13.80 7.00
C LEU A 176 -7.39 14.25 7.41
N PHE A 177 -8.31 14.33 6.44
CA PHE A 177 -9.69 14.71 6.73
C PHE A 177 -10.35 13.74 7.72
N GLY A 178 -10.20 12.41 7.48
CA GLY A 178 -10.72 11.39 8.38
C GLY A 178 -10.11 11.46 9.79
N ALA A 179 -8.78 11.64 9.89
CA ALA A 179 -8.10 11.79 11.17
C ALA A 179 -8.60 13.03 11.94
N ILE A 180 -8.62 14.20 11.29
CA ILE A 180 -9.12 15.45 11.90
C ILE A 180 -10.56 15.30 12.36
N PHE A 181 -11.42 14.74 11.52
CA PHE A 181 -12.84 14.56 11.83
C PHE A 181 -13.04 13.69 13.05
N VAL A 182 -12.40 12.50 13.09
CA VAL A 182 -12.55 11.54 14.20
C VAL A 182 -11.93 12.08 15.48
N MET A 183 -10.74 12.72 15.41
CA MET A 183 -10.13 13.34 16.60
C MET A 183 -10.98 14.46 17.16
N HIS A 184 -11.51 15.33 16.31
CA HIS A 184 -12.32 16.46 16.74
C HIS A 184 -13.68 16.05 17.35
N MET A 185 -14.36 15.09 16.70
CA MET A 185 -15.64 14.57 17.20
C MET A 185 -15.44 13.74 18.45
N GLY A 186 -14.45 12.84 18.48
CA GLY A 186 -14.18 11.96 19.60
C GLY A 186 -13.76 12.72 20.86
N THR A 187 -12.92 13.74 20.74
CA THR A 187 -12.53 14.59 21.90
C THR A 187 -13.68 15.42 22.42
N ARG A 188 -14.54 15.96 21.55
CA ARG A 188 -15.74 16.70 21.96
C ARG A 188 -16.75 15.81 22.71
N GLU A 189 -17.01 14.63 22.19
CA GLU A 189 -17.93 13.68 22.79
C GLU A 189 -17.41 13.18 24.14
N LEU A 190 -16.09 12.88 24.23
CA LEU A 190 -15.44 12.49 25.47
C LEU A 190 -15.59 13.55 26.56
N GLN A 191 -15.39 14.84 26.22
CA GLN A 191 -15.53 15.96 27.16
C GLN A 191 -16.97 16.27 27.55
N ALA A 192 -17.94 16.03 26.64
CA ALA A 192 -19.34 16.38 26.87
C ALA A 192 -20.11 15.30 27.63
N SER A 193 -19.88 14.02 27.34
CA SER A 193 -20.69 12.90 27.82
C SER A 193 -19.89 11.77 28.48
N GLY A 194 -18.55 11.84 28.47
CA GLY A 194 -17.70 10.74 28.94
C GLY A 194 -17.82 9.46 28.11
N THR A 195 -18.38 9.57 26.89
CA THR A 195 -18.51 8.48 25.92
C THR A 195 -17.68 8.78 24.69
N VAL A 196 -17.27 7.75 23.97
CA VAL A 196 -16.56 7.86 22.68
C VAL A 196 -17.31 7.00 21.67
N PHE A 197 -17.96 7.64 20.68
CA PHE A 197 -18.80 6.99 19.67
C PHE A 197 -19.78 5.97 20.25
N GLY A 198 -20.45 6.35 21.35
CA GLY A 198 -21.46 5.53 22.02
C GLY A 198 -20.89 4.44 22.96
N CYS A 199 -19.58 4.34 23.11
CA CYS A 199 -18.94 3.45 24.09
C CYS A 199 -18.69 4.22 25.40
N THR A 200 -19.24 3.71 26.52
CA THR A 200 -18.94 4.25 27.85
C THR A 200 -17.52 3.90 28.26
N VAL A 201 -16.74 4.90 28.65
CA VAL A 201 -15.33 4.74 29.01
C VAL A 201 -15.18 4.80 30.52
N LYS A 202 -14.37 3.91 31.09
CA LYS A 202 -14.17 3.81 32.54
C LYS A 202 -13.26 4.88 33.11
N SER A 203 -12.35 5.42 32.29
CA SER A 203 -11.38 6.43 32.66
C SER A 203 -11.16 7.41 31.50
N GLU A 204 -10.89 8.68 31.78
CA GLU A 204 -10.53 9.68 30.77
C GLU A 204 -9.28 9.25 29.95
N ALA A 205 -8.32 8.59 30.59
CA ALA A 205 -7.13 8.06 29.92
C ALA A 205 -7.49 6.97 28.88
N ASP A 206 -8.39 6.04 29.23
CA ASP A 206 -8.88 5.01 28.29
C ASP A 206 -9.66 5.63 27.13
N GLY A 207 -10.41 6.71 27.41
CA GLY A 207 -11.14 7.48 26.40
C GLY A 207 -10.20 8.14 25.41
N CYS A 208 -9.17 8.79 25.89
CA CYS A 208 -8.17 9.44 25.05
C CYS A 208 -7.43 8.41 24.15
N GLN A 209 -7.04 7.26 24.71
CA GLN A 209 -6.43 6.17 23.94
C GLN A 209 -7.37 5.63 22.87
N LEU A 210 -8.65 5.48 23.14
CA LEU A 210 -9.65 5.01 22.18
C LEU A 210 -9.83 6.03 21.04
N VAL A 211 -9.90 7.33 21.35
CA VAL A 211 -9.98 8.40 20.35
C VAL A 211 -8.74 8.38 19.46
N CYS A 212 -7.53 8.24 20.01
CA CYS A 212 -6.29 8.14 19.25
C CYS A 212 -6.26 6.88 18.36
N ALA A 213 -6.75 5.74 18.85
CA ALA A 213 -6.84 4.50 18.09
C ALA A 213 -7.81 4.62 16.91
N LEU A 214 -8.97 5.24 17.11
CA LEU A 214 -9.95 5.50 16.06
C LEU A 214 -9.46 6.57 15.07
N GLY A 215 -8.75 7.60 15.54
CA GLY A 215 -8.11 8.60 14.68
C GLY A 215 -7.06 7.97 13.75
N ALA A 216 -6.22 7.08 14.28
CA ALA A 216 -5.26 6.31 13.49
C ALA A 216 -5.96 5.40 12.48
N ALA A 217 -7.04 4.72 12.87
CA ALA A 217 -7.84 3.88 11.97
C ALA A 217 -8.50 4.69 10.85
N ALA A 218 -9.00 5.90 11.16
CA ALA A 218 -9.57 6.80 10.16
C ALA A 218 -8.52 7.30 9.15
N ALA A 219 -7.31 7.64 9.63
CA ALA A 219 -6.20 7.96 8.74
C ALA A 219 -5.87 6.81 7.79
N ILE A 220 -5.90 5.58 8.28
CA ILE A 220 -5.64 4.36 7.51
C ILE A 220 -6.78 4.04 6.55
N LEU A 221 -8.04 4.27 6.91
CA LEU A 221 -9.15 4.19 5.96
C LEU A 221 -8.93 5.12 4.77
N GLY A 222 -8.37 6.31 4.99
CA GLY A 222 -7.95 7.22 3.91
C GLY A 222 -6.88 6.61 2.99
N VAL A 223 -5.97 5.79 3.52
CA VAL A 223 -5.00 5.03 2.70
C VAL A 223 -5.72 4.02 1.81
N THR A 224 -6.67 3.28 2.37
CA THR A 224 -7.48 2.32 1.62
C THR A 224 -8.31 2.99 0.54
N LEU A 225 -8.93 4.15 0.83
CA LEU A 225 -9.65 4.95 -0.17
C LEU A 225 -8.71 5.49 -1.25
N GLY A 226 -7.49 5.90 -0.88
CA GLY A 226 -6.45 6.26 -1.84
C GLY A 226 -6.11 5.11 -2.79
N ALA A 227 -5.97 3.88 -2.27
CA ALA A 227 -5.73 2.70 -3.09
C ALA A 227 -6.89 2.41 -4.07
N VAL A 228 -8.14 2.67 -3.67
CA VAL A 228 -9.30 2.59 -4.57
C VAL A 228 -9.16 3.61 -5.70
N LEU A 229 -8.82 4.87 -5.42
CA LEU A 229 -8.61 5.89 -6.45
C LEU A 229 -7.48 5.50 -7.42
N GLY A 230 -6.36 5.00 -6.89
CA GLY A 230 -5.25 4.49 -7.69
C GLY A 230 -5.70 3.37 -8.63
N LEU A 231 -6.48 2.40 -8.13
CA LEU A 231 -7.03 1.31 -8.92
C LEU A 231 -8.02 1.82 -9.98
N LEU A 232 -8.91 2.73 -9.63
CA LEU A 232 -9.87 3.30 -10.59
C LEU A 232 -9.17 4.00 -11.75
N THR A 233 -8.08 4.75 -11.50
CA THR A 233 -7.29 5.37 -12.57
C THR A 233 -6.68 4.34 -13.50
N LEU A 234 -6.17 3.21 -12.96
CA LEU A 234 -5.60 2.12 -13.77
C LEU A 234 -6.67 1.41 -14.60
N VAL A 235 -7.82 1.09 -14.02
CA VAL A 235 -8.94 0.46 -14.72
C VAL A 235 -9.44 1.35 -15.86
N PHE A 236 -9.60 2.66 -15.60
CA PHE A 236 -10.02 3.61 -16.62
C PHE A 236 -9.01 3.70 -17.78
N GLN A 237 -7.72 3.77 -17.45
CA GLN A 237 -6.66 3.79 -18.47
C GLN A 237 -6.54 2.46 -19.21
N SER A 238 -6.84 1.33 -18.54
CA SER A 238 -6.82 0.00 -19.17
C SER A 238 -7.89 -0.18 -20.25
N ARG A 239 -8.95 0.61 -20.23
CA ARG A 239 -9.95 0.65 -21.32
C ARG A 239 -9.43 1.37 -22.57
N ARG A 240 -8.31 2.12 -22.43
CA ARG A 240 -7.66 2.92 -23.46
C ARG A 240 -6.24 2.46 -23.76
N ASP A 241 -5.96 1.16 -23.57
CA ASP A 241 -4.60 0.57 -23.62
C ASP A 241 -3.92 0.59 -25.00
N GLY A 242 -4.58 1.13 -26.01
CA GLY A 242 -4.01 1.30 -27.36
C GLY A 242 -3.91 0.00 -28.16
N VAL A 243 -4.32 -1.15 -27.61
CA VAL A 243 -4.37 -2.41 -28.35
C VAL A 243 -5.61 -2.42 -29.22
N THR A 244 -5.44 -2.10 -30.50
CA THR A 244 -6.51 -1.95 -31.47
C THR A 244 -7.11 -3.32 -31.87
N LYS A 245 -8.40 -3.34 -32.21
CA LYS A 245 -9.07 -4.55 -32.74
C LYS A 245 -8.33 -5.16 -33.93
N ALA A 246 -7.77 -4.33 -34.80
CA ALA A 246 -6.98 -4.77 -35.97
C ALA A 246 -5.71 -5.54 -35.58
N MET A 247 -5.01 -5.12 -34.52
CA MET A 247 -3.84 -5.83 -33.98
C MET A 247 -4.23 -7.20 -33.44
N LEU A 248 -5.36 -7.28 -32.75
CA LEU A 248 -5.90 -8.53 -32.24
C LEU A 248 -6.31 -9.51 -33.35
N GLN A 249 -6.85 -9.02 -34.47
CA GLN A 249 -7.26 -9.88 -35.58
C GLN A 249 -6.07 -10.54 -36.29
N ARG A 250 -4.93 -9.82 -36.40
CA ARG A 250 -3.70 -10.33 -37.03
C ARG A 250 -2.86 -11.23 -36.12
N ALA A 251 -3.13 -11.22 -34.80
CA ALA A 251 -2.36 -12.02 -33.85
C ALA A 251 -2.77 -13.49 -33.88
N PRO A 252 -1.82 -14.44 -33.65
CA PRO A 252 -2.11 -15.89 -33.59
C PRO A 252 -3.13 -16.23 -32.51
N LYS A 253 -3.63 -17.47 -32.53
CA LYS A 253 -4.56 -17.95 -31.51
C LYS A 253 -3.90 -17.89 -30.12
N PRO A 254 -4.59 -17.38 -29.09
CA PRO A 254 -4.01 -17.22 -27.77
C PRO A 254 -3.83 -18.57 -27.07
N LYS A 255 -2.78 -18.69 -26.27
CA LYS A 255 -2.53 -19.83 -25.40
C LYS A 255 -3.57 -19.87 -24.26
N SER A 256 -3.79 -21.04 -23.65
CA SER A 256 -4.75 -21.18 -22.56
C SER A 256 -4.39 -20.31 -21.35
N LYS A 257 -5.42 -19.73 -20.69
CA LYS A 257 -5.27 -18.95 -19.45
C LYS A 257 -4.54 -19.73 -18.35
N ARG A 258 -4.77 -21.04 -18.26
CA ARG A 258 -4.15 -21.90 -17.26
C ARG A 258 -2.62 -21.98 -17.43
N ILE A 259 -2.13 -21.98 -18.67
CA ILE A 259 -0.70 -21.96 -18.96
C ILE A 259 -0.08 -20.65 -18.50
N TRP A 260 -0.76 -19.53 -18.76
CA TRP A 260 -0.31 -18.23 -18.33
C TRP A 260 -0.32 -18.07 -16.80
N ALA A 261 -1.36 -18.54 -16.14
CA ALA A 261 -1.45 -18.55 -14.67
C ALA A 261 -0.27 -19.33 -14.03
N GLY A 262 0.04 -20.53 -14.57
CA GLY A 262 1.18 -21.31 -14.10
C GLY A 262 2.54 -20.61 -14.31
N LYS A 263 2.74 -20.00 -15.49
CA LYS A 263 3.96 -19.22 -15.77
C LYS A 263 4.09 -18.00 -14.87
N LEU A 264 2.98 -17.28 -14.64
CA LEU A 264 2.94 -16.12 -13.75
C LEU A 264 3.34 -16.50 -12.33
N LEU A 265 2.73 -17.55 -11.76
CA LEU A 265 3.05 -18.02 -10.41
C LEU A 265 4.51 -18.46 -10.30
N ARG A 266 5.00 -19.25 -11.26
CA ARG A 266 6.39 -19.71 -11.26
C ARG A 266 7.41 -18.58 -11.35
N THR A 267 7.05 -17.48 -12.01
CA THR A 267 7.93 -16.29 -12.11
C THR A 267 7.78 -15.37 -10.89
N ALA A 268 6.55 -15.18 -10.39
CA ALA A 268 6.27 -14.26 -9.29
C ALA A 268 6.76 -14.81 -7.93
N LEU A 269 6.53 -16.09 -7.65
CA LEU A 269 6.80 -16.69 -6.33
C LEU A 269 8.24 -16.49 -5.83
N PRO A 270 9.32 -16.81 -6.59
CA PRO A 270 10.68 -16.64 -6.08
C PRO A 270 11.01 -15.17 -5.80
N ILE A 271 10.54 -14.25 -6.64
CA ILE A 271 10.77 -12.81 -6.47
C ILE A 271 10.02 -12.29 -5.23
N SER A 272 8.76 -12.70 -5.06
CA SER A 272 7.94 -12.31 -3.91
C SER A 272 8.48 -12.89 -2.60
N LEU A 273 8.95 -14.14 -2.59
CA LEU A 273 9.54 -14.75 -1.39
C LEU A 273 10.79 -14.00 -0.92
N GLY A 274 11.66 -13.60 -1.85
CA GLY A 274 12.82 -12.76 -1.52
C GLY A 274 12.43 -11.41 -0.90
N ALA A 275 11.43 -10.75 -1.46
CA ALA A 275 10.93 -9.48 -0.95
C ALA A 275 10.26 -9.62 0.43
N VAL A 276 9.51 -10.70 0.65
CA VAL A 276 8.89 -11.03 1.94
C VAL A 276 9.95 -11.28 3.01
N ALA A 277 11.02 -12.03 2.69
CA ALA A 277 12.10 -12.27 3.63
C ALA A 277 12.76 -10.98 4.15
N MET A 278 13.00 -10.01 3.24
CA MET A 278 13.52 -8.69 3.63
C MET A 278 12.52 -7.89 4.47
N SER A 279 11.25 -7.91 4.12
CA SER A 279 10.20 -7.20 4.88
C SER A 279 9.94 -7.85 6.24
N PHE A 280 10.10 -9.16 6.34
CA PHE A 280 9.96 -9.91 7.59
C PHE A 280 11.07 -9.57 8.59
N SER A 281 12.31 -9.38 8.12
CA SER A 281 13.39 -8.86 8.97
C SER A 281 13.01 -7.51 9.60
N GLY A 282 12.50 -6.56 8.80
CA GLY A 282 12.05 -5.27 9.32
C GLY A 282 10.86 -5.37 10.30
N LEU A 283 9.98 -6.36 10.13
CA LEU A 283 8.90 -6.62 11.09
C LEU A 283 9.43 -7.13 12.43
N ILE A 284 10.39 -8.06 12.39
CA ILE A 284 11.06 -8.59 13.60
C ILE A 284 11.74 -7.44 14.34
N ASP A 285 12.54 -6.64 13.63
CA ASP A 285 13.25 -5.50 14.22
C ASP A 285 12.30 -4.52 14.88
N ALA A 286 11.20 -4.13 14.19
CA ALA A 286 10.20 -3.22 14.75
C ALA A 286 9.48 -3.81 15.97
N SER A 287 9.08 -5.08 15.92
CA SER A 287 8.38 -5.76 17.01
C SER A 287 9.29 -5.96 18.22
N PHE A 288 10.54 -6.35 17.98
CA PHE A 288 11.52 -6.56 19.03
C PHE A 288 11.89 -5.26 19.74
N LEU A 289 12.09 -4.18 18.95
CA LEU A 289 12.37 -2.85 19.48
C LEU A 289 11.22 -2.36 20.36
N GLN A 290 9.96 -2.46 19.89
CA GLN A 290 8.79 -2.04 20.67
C GLN A 290 8.67 -2.80 21.99
N THR A 291 8.86 -4.13 21.97
CA THR A 291 8.80 -4.96 23.17
C THR A 291 9.92 -4.62 24.14
N ARG A 292 11.13 -4.37 23.65
CA ARG A 292 12.27 -3.99 24.50
C ARG A 292 12.16 -2.61 25.09
N VAL A 293 11.65 -1.65 24.32
CA VAL A 293 11.38 -0.28 24.80
C VAL A 293 10.29 -0.32 25.88
N ALA A 294 9.18 -1.05 25.67
CA ALA A 294 8.14 -1.21 26.66
C ALA A 294 8.66 -1.85 27.96
N TYR A 295 9.51 -2.88 27.86
CA TYR A 295 10.15 -3.51 29.03
C TYR A 295 11.08 -2.54 29.76
N ALA A 296 11.91 -1.78 29.04
CA ALA A 296 12.85 -0.83 29.61
C ALA A 296 12.14 0.33 30.31
N VAL A 297 11.02 0.83 29.77
CA VAL A 297 10.16 1.85 30.42
C VAL A 297 9.61 1.36 31.73
N GLN A 298 9.23 0.06 31.83
CA GLN A 298 8.68 -0.52 33.05
C GLN A 298 9.77 -0.82 34.12
N THR A 299 11.01 -1.16 33.70
CA THR A 299 12.05 -1.60 34.63
C THR A 299 12.99 -0.45 35.05
N ASP A 300 13.36 0.45 34.16
CA ASP A 300 14.25 1.56 34.48
C ASP A 300 14.03 2.77 33.53
N PRO A 301 13.13 3.69 33.89
CA PRO A 301 12.84 4.87 33.09
C PRO A 301 14.06 5.84 32.95
N ALA A 302 15.02 5.83 33.90
CA ALA A 302 16.19 6.68 33.84
C ALA A 302 17.23 6.19 32.82
N ALA A 303 17.40 4.86 32.68
CA ALA A 303 18.25 4.28 31.66
C ALA A 303 17.73 4.57 30.25
N LEU A 304 16.41 4.64 30.08
CA LEU A 304 15.77 4.96 28.81
C LEU A 304 16.01 6.42 28.39
N LEU A 305 15.95 7.35 29.34
CA LEU A 305 16.26 8.77 29.11
C LEU A 305 17.72 8.95 28.66
N SER A 306 18.66 8.22 29.27
CA SER A 306 20.06 8.25 28.86
C SER A 306 20.25 7.68 27.45
N CYS A 307 19.57 6.61 27.10
CA CYS A 307 19.65 5.98 25.78
C CYS A 307 19.05 6.86 24.67
N LEU A 308 17.94 7.54 24.94
CA LEU A 308 17.31 8.51 24.03
C LEU A 308 18.15 9.79 23.86
N LEU A 309 18.82 10.26 24.91
CA LEU A 309 19.74 11.37 24.84
C LEU A 309 20.99 11.09 23.98
N TYR A 310 21.44 9.81 23.94
CA TYR A 310 22.60 9.39 23.12
C TYR A 310 22.22 9.17 21.65
N THR A 311 20.96 8.88 21.33
CA THR A 311 20.49 8.64 19.96
C THR A 311 19.86 9.86 19.28
N SER A 312 19.54 10.90 20.05
CA SER A 312 19.08 12.18 19.52
C SER A 312 20.28 13.13 19.39
N PRO A 313 20.58 13.66 18.17
CA PRO A 313 21.60 14.70 18.06
C PRO A 313 21.18 15.89 18.92
N SER A 314 21.99 16.21 19.91
CA SER A 314 21.75 17.35 20.79
C SER A 314 21.70 18.63 19.95
N PRO A 315 20.74 19.54 20.20
CA PRO A 315 20.74 20.84 19.56
C PRO A 315 22.02 21.67 19.83
N ARG A 316 22.89 21.21 20.75
CA ARG A 316 24.17 21.83 21.08
C ARG A 316 25.33 21.41 20.17
N ASP A 317 25.16 20.36 19.37
CA ASP A 317 26.22 19.88 18.45
C ASP A 317 26.14 20.54 17.06
N CYS A 318 25.24 21.53 16.88
CA CYS A 318 25.07 22.32 15.66
C CYS A 318 25.48 23.78 15.83
N SER A 319 26.41 24.11 16.77
CA SER A 319 26.99 25.45 16.90
C SER A 319 28.45 25.46 16.52
#